data_9c2f3db26273a7b291d07889d37c8e08
#
_entry.id   9c2f3db26273a7b291d07889d37c8e08
#
_cell.length_a   1.000
_cell.length_b   1.000
_cell.length_c   1.000
_cell.angle_alpha   90.00
_cell.angle_beta   90.00
_cell.angle_gamma   90.00
#
_symmetry.space_group_name_H-M   'P 1'
#
loop_
_entity.id
_entity.type
_entity.pdbx_description
1 polymer ?
#
loop_
_entity_poly.entity_id
_entity_poly.type
_entity_poly.pdbx_seq_one_letter_code
_entity_poly.pdbx_strand_id
1 'polypeptide(L)'
;PHASSSAASDVYKRQMLENAIYSVISPEGCASILWRDPTKTLEAAKAMKLTSKDLLNLKIIDEIIREPTGGAHRDKNLILENVKMSIDKNLKELSNLSKAEIISRKKEKFLEIGRDRGLTEGVSISNRLPINFTNISKFKKVLFKHRYYFLGSIFILVTLLFLFK
;
A
#
# COMPACT_ATOMS: atom_id res chain seq x y z
N PRO A 1 24.37 -12.65 11.60
CA PRO A 1 23.89 -11.33 12.02
C PRO A 1 22.91 -10.88 10.97
N HIS A 2 21.64 -10.91 11.35
CA HIS A 2 20.59 -10.35 10.51
C HIS A 2 20.85 -8.85 10.49
N ALA A 3 21.41 -8.35 9.37
CA ALA A 3 21.40 -6.94 9.11
C ALA A 3 19.94 -6.54 9.09
N SER A 4 19.49 -5.96 10.19
CA SER A 4 18.10 -5.60 10.32
C SER A 4 17.78 -4.57 9.24
N SER A 5 16.68 -4.74 8.56
CA SER A 5 16.17 -3.81 7.54
C SER A 5 15.97 -2.38 8.10
N SER A 6 16.09 -2.20 9.40
CA SER A 6 16.09 -0.88 10.05
C SER A 6 17.22 0.01 9.56
N ALA A 7 18.40 -0.55 9.23
CA ALA A 7 19.49 0.22 8.64
C ALA A 7 19.13 0.76 7.25
N ALA A 8 18.33 0.03 6.47
CA ALA A 8 17.87 0.48 5.15
C ALA A 8 16.79 1.58 5.24
N SER A 9 16.03 1.67 6.32
CA SER A 9 15.07 2.76 6.54
C SER A 9 15.72 4.08 6.92
N ASP A 10 16.97 4.03 7.35
CA ASP A 10 17.74 5.19 7.81
C ASP A 10 18.49 5.92 6.69
N VAL A 11 18.25 5.54 5.44
CA VAL A 11 18.97 6.07 4.27
C VAL A 11 18.46 7.48 3.91
N TYR A 12 19.39 8.41 3.75
CA TYR A 12 19.09 9.77 3.29
C TYR A 12 18.68 9.82 1.82
N LYS A 13 19.32 9.02 0.97
CA LYS A 13 19.02 8.89 -0.47
C LYS A 13 18.66 7.45 -0.79
N ARG A 14 17.58 7.27 -1.52
CA ARG A 14 17.14 5.97 -2.04
C ARG A 14 17.24 5.97 -3.55
N GLN A 15 18.06 5.09 -4.07
CA GLN A 15 18.24 4.86 -5.49
C GLN A 15 17.62 3.52 -5.86
N MET A 16 17.10 3.43 -7.07
CA MET A 16 16.48 2.20 -7.56
C MET A 16 16.84 1.97 -9.02
N LEU A 17 17.09 0.75 -9.41
CA LEU A 17 17.26 0.38 -10.81
C LEU A 17 15.92 0.54 -11.56
N GLU A 18 16.00 0.87 -12.85
CA GLU A 18 14.82 1.21 -13.66
C GLU A 18 13.75 0.13 -13.68
N ASN A 19 14.17 -1.15 -13.82
CA ASN A 19 13.26 -2.29 -13.89
C ASN A 19 13.10 -3.03 -12.56
N ALA A 20 13.66 -2.51 -11.48
CA ALA A 20 13.48 -3.09 -10.15
C ALA A 20 12.06 -2.84 -9.62
N ILE A 21 11.63 -3.70 -8.71
CA ILE A 21 10.39 -3.54 -7.96
C ILE A 21 10.69 -3.38 -6.47
N TYR A 22 9.88 -2.58 -5.79
CA TYR A 22 9.98 -2.39 -4.35
C TYR A 22 8.67 -2.80 -3.70
N SER A 23 8.68 -3.93 -3.00
CA SER A 23 7.49 -4.51 -2.40
C SER A 23 7.82 -5.28 -1.13
N VAL A 24 6.88 -5.30 -0.21
CA VAL A 24 6.94 -6.08 1.04
C VAL A 24 6.22 -7.43 0.89
N ILE A 25 5.24 -7.48 -0.04
CA ILE A 25 4.38 -8.64 -0.28
C ILE A 25 4.19 -8.82 -1.79
N SER A 26 3.96 -10.04 -2.24
CA SER A 26 3.62 -10.28 -3.64
C SER A 26 2.22 -9.74 -3.99
N PRO A 27 1.97 -9.40 -5.26
CA PRO A 27 0.64 -8.97 -5.70
C PRO A 27 -0.47 -9.99 -5.41
N GLU A 28 -0.17 -11.31 -5.49
CA GLU A 28 -1.08 -12.39 -5.17
C GLU A 28 -1.45 -12.38 -3.69
N GLY A 29 -0.44 -12.21 -2.82
CA GLY A 29 -0.64 -12.09 -1.38
C GLY A 29 -1.48 -10.85 -1.04
N CYS A 30 -1.19 -9.72 -1.67
CA CYS A 30 -1.96 -8.49 -1.51
C CYS A 30 -3.42 -8.69 -1.97
N ALA A 31 -3.64 -9.33 -3.12
CA ALA A 31 -4.97 -9.63 -3.64
C ALA A 31 -5.78 -10.53 -2.67
N SER A 32 -5.14 -11.55 -2.14
CA SER A 32 -5.75 -12.47 -1.17
C SER A 32 -6.15 -11.76 0.13
N ILE A 33 -5.33 -10.83 0.62
CA ILE A 33 -5.61 -10.08 1.85
C ILE A 33 -6.70 -9.04 1.64
N LEU A 34 -6.58 -8.20 0.59
CA LEU A 34 -7.47 -7.06 0.40
C LEU A 34 -8.80 -7.45 -0.23
N TRP A 35 -8.78 -8.32 -1.22
CA TRP A 35 -10.00 -8.73 -1.96
C TRP A 35 -10.49 -10.11 -1.57
N ARG A 36 -9.70 -10.89 -0.83
CA ARG A 36 -9.96 -12.31 -0.53
C ARG A 36 -10.12 -13.14 -1.81
N ASP A 37 -9.45 -12.70 -2.87
CA ASP A 37 -9.52 -13.30 -4.20
C ASP A 37 -8.13 -13.21 -4.86
N PRO A 38 -7.37 -14.31 -4.92
CA PRO A 38 -6.04 -14.32 -5.51
C PRO A 38 -6.03 -14.09 -7.03
N THR A 39 -7.19 -14.21 -7.71
CA THR A 39 -7.26 -13.97 -9.16
C THR A 39 -7.11 -12.49 -9.50
N LYS A 40 -7.29 -11.58 -8.54
CA LYS A 40 -7.14 -10.12 -8.70
C LYS A 40 -5.71 -9.61 -8.59
N THR A 41 -4.74 -10.47 -8.90
CA THR A 41 -3.30 -10.15 -8.86
C THR A 41 -2.93 -8.93 -9.67
N LEU A 42 -3.48 -8.76 -10.87
CA LEU A 42 -3.18 -7.62 -11.74
C LEU A 42 -3.71 -6.30 -11.16
N GLU A 43 -4.89 -6.31 -10.58
CA GLU A 43 -5.48 -5.15 -9.90
C GLU A 43 -4.63 -4.77 -8.67
N ALA A 44 -4.21 -5.78 -7.91
CA ALA A 44 -3.32 -5.58 -6.77
C ALA A 44 -1.98 -4.96 -7.19
N ALA A 45 -1.32 -5.50 -8.22
CA ALA A 45 -0.06 -5.00 -8.72
C ALA A 45 -0.15 -3.52 -9.16
N LYS A 46 -1.21 -3.15 -9.85
CA LYS A 46 -1.48 -1.75 -10.24
C LYS A 46 -1.72 -0.84 -9.03
N ALA A 47 -2.45 -1.31 -8.04
CA ALA A 47 -2.74 -0.54 -6.83
C ALA A 47 -1.50 -0.35 -5.94
N MET A 48 -0.61 -1.32 -5.90
CA MET A 48 0.61 -1.30 -5.09
C MET A 48 1.67 -0.31 -5.59
N LYS A 49 1.61 0.09 -6.87
CA LYS A 49 2.56 1.05 -7.47
C LYS A 49 4.02 0.69 -7.22
N LEU A 50 4.41 -0.51 -7.64
CA LEU A 50 5.70 -1.14 -7.31
C LEU A 50 6.86 -0.64 -8.17
N THR A 51 6.58 0.06 -9.29
CA THR A 51 7.61 0.43 -10.26
C THR A 51 8.46 1.60 -9.80
N SER A 52 9.70 1.67 -10.29
CA SER A 52 10.62 2.78 -10.02
C SER A 52 10.01 4.14 -10.37
N LYS A 53 9.26 4.24 -11.47
CA LYS A 53 8.58 5.47 -11.90
C LYS A 53 7.48 5.89 -10.94
N ASP A 54 6.66 4.94 -10.48
CA ASP A 54 5.62 5.22 -9.50
C ASP A 54 6.21 5.69 -8.17
N LEU A 55 7.28 5.03 -7.72
CA LEU A 55 7.94 5.35 -6.45
C LEU A 55 8.67 6.70 -6.49
N LEU A 56 9.21 7.08 -7.66
CA LEU A 56 9.78 8.41 -7.86
C LEU A 56 8.69 9.49 -7.79
N ASN A 57 7.56 9.27 -8.46
CA ASN A 57 6.41 10.18 -8.42
C ASN A 57 5.83 10.32 -7.01
N LEU A 58 5.91 9.26 -6.21
CA LEU A 58 5.50 9.25 -4.80
C LEU A 58 6.54 9.85 -3.85
N LYS A 59 7.69 10.28 -4.36
CA LYS A 59 8.85 10.78 -3.58
C LYS A 59 9.38 9.75 -2.56
N ILE A 60 9.15 8.46 -2.80
CA ILE A 60 9.66 7.39 -1.95
C ILE A 60 11.12 7.11 -2.27
N ILE A 61 11.49 7.20 -3.55
CA ILE A 61 12.87 7.13 -4.02
C ILE A 61 13.30 8.48 -4.60
N ASP A 62 14.61 8.70 -4.66
CA ASP A 62 15.20 9.96 -5.10
C ASP A 62 15.75 9.90 -6.52
N GLU A 63 16.15 8.73 -6.97
CA GLU A 63 16.81 8.57 -8.27
C GLU A 63 16.53 7.20 -8.86
N ILE A 64 16.33 7.19 -10.18
CA ILE A 64 16.25 5.97 -10.97
C ILE A 64 17.57 5.81 -11.73
N ILE A 65 18.25 4.69 -11.51
CA ILE A 65 19.45 4.31 -12.25
C ILE A 65 19.02 3.56 -13.50
N ARG A 66 19.37 4.10 -14.65
CA ARG A 66 19.02 3.52 -15.95
C ARG A 66 19.73 2.19 -16.17
N GLU A 67 18.99 1.25 -16.70
CA GLU A 67 19.48 -0.05 -17.10
C GLU A 67 19.68 -0.13 -18.62
N PRO A 68 20.60 -1.01 -19.09
CA PRO A 68 20.72 -1.31 -20.51
C PRO A 68 19.43 -1.94 -21.05
N THR A 69 19.21 -1.80 -22.35
CA THR A 69 18.04 -2.42 -23.00
C THR A 69 18.02 -3.93 -22.76
N GLY A 70 16.94 -4.40 -22.17
CA GLY A 70 16.77 -5.80 -21.78
C GLY A 70 17.17 -6.13 -20.33
N GLY A 71 17.55 -5.11 -19.53
CA GLY A 71 17.79 -5.24 -18.08
C GLY A 71 19.27 -5.35 -17.68
N ALA A 72 19.52 -5.22 -16.39
CA ALA A 72 20.86 -5.14 -15.78
C ALA A 72 21.80 -6.32 -16.14
N HIS A 73 21.24 -7.51 -16.37
CA HIS A 73 22.02 -8.71 -16.69
C HIS A 73 22.63 -8.70 -18.10
N ARG A 74 22.15 -7.84 -19.00
CA ARG A 74 22.64 -7.75 -20.40
C ARG A 74 24.00 -7.12 -20.49
N ASP A 75 24.27 -6.10 -19.71
CA ASP A 75 25.57 -5.43 -19.64
C ASP A 75 25.91 -5.09 -18.20
N LYS A 76 26.62 -6.00 -17.57
CA LYS A 76 27.03 -5.88 -16.17
C LYS A 76 27.99 -4.73 -15.95
N ASN A 77 28.86 -4.44 -16.91
CA ASN A 77 29.87 -3.39 -16.77
C ASN A 77 29.19 -2.01 -16.81
N LEU A 78 28.31 -1.81 -17.78
CA LEU A 78 27.55 -0.57 -17.90
C LEU A 78 26.69 -0.29 -16.66
N ILE A 79 26.01 -1.31 -16.12
CA ILE A 79 25.17 -1.09 -14.93
C ILE A 79 26.02 -0.80 -13.69
N LEU A 80 27.15 -1.46 -13.51
CA LEU A 80 28.05 -1.19 -12.39
C LEU A 80 28.63 0.23 -12.47
N GLU A 81 28.96 0.70 -13.67
CA GLU A 81 29.44 2.07 -13.88
C GLU A 81 28.33 3.08 -13.58
N ASN A 82 27.10 2.87 -14.07
CA ASN A 82 25.96 3.73 -13.76
C ASN A 82 25.67 3.81 -12.26
N VAL A 83 25.69 2.67 -11.57
CA VAL A 83 25.52 2.60 -10.11
C VAL A 83 26.63 3.37 -9.39
N LYS A 84 27.89 3.16 -9.80
CA LYS A 84 29.06 3.86 -9.23
C LYS A 84 28.91 5.35 -9.42
N MET A 85 28.62 5.84 -10.62
CA MET A 85 28.43 7.26 -10.90
C MET A 85 27.31 7.87 -10.04
N SER A 86 26.21 7.16 -9.87
CA SER A 86 25.10 7.62 -9.05
C SER A 86 25.48 7.69 -7.57
N ILE A 87 26.18 6.71 -7.05
CA ILE A 87 26.70 6.71 -5.67
C ILE A 87 27.69 7.86 -5.46
N ASP A 88 28.68 8.01 -6.35
CA ASP A 88 29.71 9.05 -6.25
C ASP A 88 29.09 10.45 -6.28
N LYS A 89 28.12 10.68 -7.15
CA LYS A 89 27.37 11.95 -7.22
C LYS A 89 26.69 12.26 -5.88
N ASN A 90 25.95 11.29 -5.31
CA ASN A 90 25.22 11.48 -4.08
C ASN A 90 26.14 11.61 -2.87
N LEU A 91 27.27 10.90 -2.83
CA LEU A 91 28.26 11.05 -1.77
C LEU A 91 28.93 12.44 -1.81
N LYS A 92 29.25 12.96 -3.01
CA LYS A 92 29.77 14.33 -3.14
C LYS A 92 28.76 15.37 -2.67
N GLU A 93 27.48 15.20 -2.99
CA GLU A 93 26.42 16.09 -2.49
C GLU A 93 26.36 16.07 -0.94
N LEU A 94 26.43 14.88 -0.34
CA LEU A 94 26.37 14.73 1.11
C LEU A 94 27.62 15.24 1.84
N SER A 95 28.80 15.08 1.24
CA SER A 95 30.06 15.53 1.85
C SER A 95 30.15 17.04 2.00
N ASN A 96 29.37 17.80 1.22
CA ASN A 96 29.31 19.27 1.30
C ASN A 96 28.35 19.77 2.39
N LEU A 97 27.61 18.87 3.05
CA LEU A 97 26.62 19.22 4.06
C LEU A 97 27.15 18.96 5.47
N SER A 98 26.77 19.81 6.40
CA SER A 98 27.02 19.57 7.83
C SER A 98 26.14 18.42 8.35
N LYS A 99 26.60 17.79 9.44
CA LYS A 99 25.82 16.72 10.11
C LYS A 99 24.40 17.17 10.49
N ALA A 100 24.25 18.40 10.95
CA ALA A 100 22.96 18.95 11.35
C ALA A 100 22.02 19.11 10.15
N GLU A 101 22.53 19.59 9.02
CA GLU A 101 21.76 19.72 7.77
C GLU A 101 21.32 18.38 7.22
N ILE A 102 22.18 17.36 7.26
CA ILE A 102 21.83 16.00 6.83
C ILE A 102 20.65 15.46 7.66
N ILE A 103 20.71 15.63 8.99
CA ILE A 103 19.64 15.17 9.88
C ILE A 103 18.35 15.94 9.64
N SER A 104 18.41 17.26 9.47
CA SER A 104 17.23 18.09 9.20
C SER A 104 16.56 17.72 7.89
N ARG A 105 17.32 17.64 6.80
CA ARG A 105 16.80 17.26 5.48
C ARG A 105 16.21 15.84 5.48
N LYS A 106 16.87 14.91 6.18
CA LYS A 106 16.34 13.56 6.36
C LYS A 106 14.96 13.60 7.04
N LYS A 107 14.85 14.32 8.15
CA LYS A 107 13.59 14.46 8.89
C LYS A 107 12.49 15.08 8.03
N GLU A 108 12.78 16.16 7.31
CA GLU A 108 11.84 16.82 6.40
C GLU A 108 11.34 15.86 5.32
N LYS A 109 12.26 15.14 4.67
CA LYS A 109 11.92 14.15 3.64
C LYS A 109 10.95 13.09 4.15
N PHE A 110 11.20 12.53 5.34
CA PHE A 110 10.29 11.52 5.90
C PHE A 110 8.94 12.10 6.30
N LEU A 111 8.89 13.35 6.73
CA LEU A 111 7.65 14.04 7.06
C LEU A 111 6.83 14.45 5.82
N GLU A 112 7.49 14.61 4.66
CA GLU A 112 6.80 14.87 3.39
C GLU A 112 6.14 13.62 2.79
N ILE A 113 6.69 12.43 3.06
CA ILE A 113 6.13 11.18 2.53
C ILE A 113 4.69 11.01 3.05
N GLY A 114 3.73 11.05 2.14
CA GLY A 114 2.31 10.92 2.45
C GLY A 114 1.61 12.19 2.95
N ARG A 115 2.32 13.32 3.12
CA ARG A 115 1.75 14.58 3.58
C ARG A 115 0.70 15.12 2.60
N ASP A 116 0.99 15.06 1.31
CA ASP A 116 0.07 15.50 0.25
C ASP A 116 -1.16 14.58 0.09
N ARG A 117 -1.16 13.45 0.78
CA ARG A 117 -2.27 12.48 0.87
C ARG A 117 -2.85 12.42 2.27
N GLY A 118 -2.61 13.45 3.06
CA GLY A 118 -3.11 13.55 4.41
C GLY A 118 -4.63 13.37 4.48
N LEU A 119 -5.12 13.05 5.66
CA LEU A 119 -6.53 12.79 6.01
C LEU A 119 -7.48 13.94 5.62
N THR A 120 -6.96 15.07 5.14
CA THR A 120 -7.71 16.27 4.74
C THR A 120 -8.25 16.22 3.32
N GLU A 121 -7.62 15.50 2.40
CA GLU A 121 -8.27 15.17 1.14
C GLU A 121 -9.14 13.94 1.41
N GLY A 122 -10.42 14.17 1.60
CA GLY A 122 -11.39 13.10 1.71
C GLY A 122 -11.16 12.14 0.56
N VAL A 123 -10.55 11.00 0.86
CA VAL A 123 -10.49 9.88 -0.06
C VAL A 123 -11.91 9.75 -0.57
N SER A 124 -12.10 10.09 -1.82
CA SER A 124 -13.39 9.93 -2.47
C SER A 124 -13.81 8.49 -2.20
N ILE A 125 -14.81 8.36 -1.33
CA ILE A 125 -15.29 7.09 -0.79
C ILE A 125 -15.80 6.17 -1.91
N SER A 126 -15.84 6.69 -3.14
CA SER A 126 -16.22 5.95 -4.34
C SER A 126 -15.25 4.81 -4.71
N ASN A 127 -14.00 4.85 -4.22
CA ASN A 127 -13.02 3.77 -4.41
C ASN A 127 -12.86 2.88 -3.16
N ARG A 128 -13.83 2.92 -2.23
CA ARG A 128 -13.86 1.91 -1.18
C ARG A 128 -13.96 0.56 -1.86
N LEU A 129 -12.99 -0.29 -1.56
CA LEU A 129 -13.06 -1.72 -1.86
C LEU A 129 -14.47 -2.18 -1.53
N PRO A 130 -15.18 -2.83 -2.46
CA PRO A 130 -16.50 -3.35 -2.15
C PRO A 130 -16.32 -4.40 -1.06
N ILE A 131 -16.48 -3.97 0.19
CA ILE A 131 -16.60 -4.91 1.29
C ILE A 131 -17.93 -5.59 1.05
N ASN A 132 -17.89 -6.76 0.43
CA ASN A 132 -19.04 -7.63 0.34
C ASN A 132 -19.43 -8.00 1.77
N PHE A 133 -20.29 -7.19 2.36
CA PHE A 133 -20.96 -7.57 3.59
C PHE A 133 -21.66 -8.90 3.28
N THR A 134 -21.20 -9.95 3.90
CA THR A 134 -21.82 -11.26 3.80
C THR A 134 -23.32 -11.11 3.98
N ASN A 135 -24.12 -11.88 3.26
CA ASN A 135 -25.59 -11.82 3.30
C ASN A 135 -26.17 -11.80 4.73
N ILE A 136 -25.41 -12.28 5.71
CA ILE A 136 -25.73 -12.28 7.15
C ILE A 136 -25.96 -10.85 7.68
N SER A 137 -25.19 -9.85 7.26
CA SER A 137 -25.38 -8.46 7.73
C SER A 137 -26.61 -7.80 7.13
N LYS A 138 -26.95 -8.17 5.89
CA LYS A 138 -28.20 -7.74 5.23
C LYS A 138 -29.41 -8.38 5.93
N PHE A 139 -29.30 -9.67 6.27
CA PHE A 139 -30.34 -10.40 6.99
C PHE A 139 -30.60 -9.82 8.39
N LYS A 140 -29.55 -9.52 9.14
CA LYS A 140 -29.68 -8.84 10.45
C LYS A 140 -30.39 -7.48 10.34
N LYS A 141 -30.07 -6.66 9.33
CA LYS A 141 -30.74 -5.35 9.13
C LYS A 141 -32.22 -5.50 8.81
N VAL A 142 -32.60 -6.49 7.98
CA VAL A 142 -34.00 -6.77 7.66
C VAL A 142 -34.74 -7.27 8.89
N LEU A 143 -34.14 -8.15 9.67
CA LEU A 143 -34.73 -8.69 10.90
C LEU A 143 -34.96 -7.57 11.94
N PHE A 144 -33.99 -6.65 12.10
CA PHE A 144 -34.11 -5.53 13.02
C PHE A 144 -35.18 -4.51 12.58
N LYS A 145 -35.34 -4.30 11.27
CA LYS A 145 -36.35 -3.38 10.71
C LYS A 145 -37.78 -3.91 10.92
N HIS A 146 -37.96 -5.23 10.92
CA HIS A 146 -39.28 -5.87 11.03
C HIS A 146 -39.52 -6.55 12.39
N ARG A 147 -38.70 -6.26 13.42
CA ARG A 147 -38.79 -6.93 14.73
C ARG A 147 -40.19 -6.84 15.38
N TYR A 148 -40.90 -5.74 15.18
CA TYR A 148 -42.24 -5.55 15.73
C TYR A 148 -43.30 -6.43 15.05
N TYR A 149 -43.16 -6.67 13.76
CA TYR A 149 -44.06 -7.59 13.02
C TYR A 149 -43.82 -9.05 13.44
N PHE A 150 -42.57 -9.42 13.72
CA PHE A 150 -42.22 -10.76 14.24
C PHE A 150 -42.79 -10.99 15.65
N LEU A 151 -42.68 -10.02 16.54
CA LEU A 151 -43.25 -10.09 17.87
C LEU A 151 -44.79 -10.15 17.82
N GLY A 152 -45.43 -9.38 16.96
CA GLY A 152 -46.88 -9.43 16.74
C GLY A 152 -47.39 -10.78 16.22
N SER A 153 -46.68 -11.39 15.29
CA SER A 153 -47.05 -12.70 14.76
C SER A 153 -46.95 -13.83 15.81
N ILE A 154 -45.89 -13.75 16.65
CA ILE A 154 -45.72 -14.74 17.75
C ILE A 154 -46.84 -14.58 18.78
N PHE A 155 -47.21 -13.31 19.12
CA PHE A 155 -48.30 -13.05 20.07
C PHE A 155 -49.65 -13.60 19.56
N ILE A 156 -49.99 -13.41 18.28
CA ILE A 156 -51.19 -13.94 17.65
C ILE A 156 -51.18 -15.47 17.68
N LEU A 157 -50.05 -16.11 17.42
CA LEU A 157 -49.90 -17.56 17.41
C LEU A 157 -50.11 -18.18 18.82
N VAL A 158 -49.61 -17.52 19.84
CA VAL A 158 -49.80 -17.93 21.26
C VAL A 158 -51.25 -17.75 21.70
N THR A 159 -51.90 -16.64 21.31
CA THR A 159 -53.33 -16.44 21.65
C THR A 159 -54.24 -17.43 20.97
N LEU A 160 -53.97 -17.80 19.72
CA LEU A 160 -54.68 -18.86 19.00
C LEU A 160 -54.52 -20.23 19.68
N LEU A 161 -53.32 -20.57 20.12
CA LEU A 161 -53.06 -21.82 20.85
C LEU A 161 -53.82 -21.86 22.19
N PHE A 162 -54.04 -20.72 22.84
CA PHE A 162 -54.77 -20.65 24.11
C PHE A 162 -56.29 -20.74 23.93
N LEU A 163 -56.82 -20.28 22.76
CA LEU A 163 -58.24 -20.35 22.42
C LEU A 163 -58.70 -21.74 21.95
N PHE A 164 -57.75 -22.53 21.45
CA PHE A 164 -58.04 -23.91 20.97
C PHE A 164 -57.74 -25.02 21.97
N LYS A 165 -57.40 -24.68 23.22
CA LYS A 165 -57.19 -25.58 24.31
C LYS A 165 -58.35 -25.51 25.28
#